data_7b4fa1ac1c940514fd10f1e9af41d9fe
#
_entry.id   7b4fa1ac1c940514fd10f1e9af41d9fe
#
_cell.length_a   1.000
_cell.length_b   1.000
_cell.length_c   1.000
_cell.angle_alpha   90.00
_cell.angle_beta   90.00
_cell.angle_gamma   90.00
#
_symmetry.space_group_name_H-M   'P 1'
#
loop_
_entity.id
_entity.type
_entity.pdbx_description
1 polymer ?
#
loop_
_entity_poly.entity_id
_entity_poly.type
_entity_poly.pdbx_seq_one_letter_code
_entity_poly.pdbx_strand_id
1 'polypeptide(L)'
;ALSSAASDVYKRQKKSFLRRMVQEDKIPSMILYGPPGTGKTTLAKMIAGMTKSEFSRLNAVSAGISDVRKIIEKADENRRYYRKRTIIFLDEIHRFNKAQQDVLLPYVEDGRIILIGATTENPYFEVNHALLSRVRVVKLELLDEQNLIDILKIALEDKVRGLGKYKFKYDDEILSIIAQYAGGDAR
;
A
#
# COMPACT_ATOMS: atom_id res chain seq x y z
N ALA A 1 0.60 15.34 2.31
CA ALA A 1 0.40 15.54 0.86
C ALA A 1 0.18 14.22 0.13
N LEU A 2 1.07 13.24 0.31
CA LEU A 2 0.89 11.88 -0.26
C LEU A 2 -0.40 11.19 0.20
N SER A 3 -0.95 11.53 1.38
CA SER A 3 -2.20 10.97 1.86
C SER A 3 -3.43 11.48 1.09
N SER A 4 -3.39 12.69 0.54
CA SER A 4 -4.49 13.25 -0.25
C SER A 4 -4.54 12.64 -1.65
N ALA A 5 -3.38 12.47 -2.30
CA ALA A 5 -3.32 11.82 -3.60
C ALA A 5 -3.65 10.33 -3.54
N ALA A 6 -3.14 9.61 -2.53
CA ALA A 6 -3.57 8.24 -2.27
C ALA A 6 -5.07 8.18 -1.95
N SER A 7 -5.63 9.22 -1.31
CA SER A 7 -7.07 9.37 -1.09
C SER A 7 -7.84 9.56 -2.40
N ASP A 8 -7.29 10.26 -3.39
CA ASP A 8 -7.95 10.48 -4.67
C ASP A 8 -7.82 9.30 -5.63
N VAL A 9 -6.68 8.61 -5.64
CA VAL A 9 -6.53 7.29 -6.27
C VAL A 9 -7.51 6.29 -5.63
N TYR A 10 -7.62 6.30 -4.31
CA TYR A 10 -8.60 5.53 -3.55
C TYR A 10 -10.06 5.91 -3.90
N LYS A 11 -10.34 7.17 -4.17
CA LYS A 11 -11.67 7.64 -4.55
C LYS A 11 -12.05 7.32 -5.99
N ARG A 12 -11.10 7.28 -6.93
CA ARG A 12 -11.37 7.09 -8.36
C ARG A 12 -11.29 5.65 -8.82
N GLN A 13 -10.37 4.84 -8.28
CA GLN A 13 -10.28 3.42 -8.62
C GLN A 13 -11.39 2.62 -7.93
N LYS A 14 -12.52 2.41 -8.66
CA LYS A 14 -13.71 1.68 -8.19
C LYS A 14 -14.16 2.12 -6.79
N LYS A 15 -14.68 3.31 -6.76
CA LYS A 15 -15.14 4.14 -5.62
C LYS A 15 -15.84 3.44 -4.46
N SER A 16 -16.20 2.16 -4.57
CA SER A 16 -17.05 1.54 -3.57
C SER A 16 -16.36 0.50 -2.70
N PHE A 17 -15.43 -0.31 -3.24
CA PHE A 17 -14.98 -1.52 -2.56
C PHE A 17 -14.01 -1.28 -1.39
N LEU A 18 -12.86 -0.67 -1.63
CA LEU A 18 -11.88 -0.41 -0.56
C LEU A 18 -12.44 0.56 0.50
N ARG A 19 -13.15 1.61 0.05
CA ARG A 19 -13.79 2.55 0.97
C ARG A 19 -14.84 1.89 1.85
N ARG A 20 -15.69 1.04 1.27
CA ARG A 20 -16.68 0.27 2.00
C ARG A 20 -16.04 -0.66 3.02
N MET A 21 -14.98 -1.39 2.64
CA MET A 21 -14.25 -2.29 3.54
C MET A 21 -13.61 -1.56 4.70
N VAL A 22 -13.02 -0.39 4.46
CA VAL A 22 -12.47 0.44 5.53
C VAL A 22 -13.57 0.95 6.45
N GLN A 23 -14.71 1.38 5.89
CA GLN A 23 -15.85 1.86 6.69
C GLN A 23 -16.49 0.75 7.52
N GLU A 24 -16.57 -0.47 6.97
CA GLU A 24 -17.09 -1.66 7.66
C GLU A 24 -16.04 -2.31 8.59
N ASP A 25 -14.81 -1.79 8.60
CA ASP A 25 -13.66 -2.33 9.35
C ASP A 25 -13.36 -3.80 9.00
N LYS A 26 -13.66 -4.21 7.76
CA LYS A 26 -13.47 -5.57 7.24
C LYS A 26 -12.45 -5.57 6.10
N ILE A 27 -11.19 -5.37 6.44
CA ILE A 27 -10.11 -5.38 5.44
C ILE A 27 -9.69 -6.81 5.14
N PRO A 28 -9.84 -7.31 3.92
CA PRO A 28 -9.29 -8.60 3.53
C PRO A 28 -7.80 -8.48 3.27
N SER A 29 -7.12 -9.60 3.34
CA SER A 29 -5.78 -9.70 2.76
C SER A 29 -5.82 -9.43 1.27
N MET A 30 -4.82 -8.71 0.73
CA MET A 30 -4.80 -8.28 -0.66
C MET A 30 -3.40 -8.20 -1.23
N ILE A 31 -3.31 -8.22 -2.55
CA ILE A 31 -2.09 -7.93 -3.30
C ILE A 31 -2.34 -6.71 -4.16
N LEU A 32 -1.54 -5.67 -3.94
CA LEU A 32 -1.51 -4.46 -4.72
C LEU A 32 -0.46 -4.62 -5.82
N TYR A 33 -0.86 -4.61 -7.09
CA TYR A 33 0.10 -4.69 -8.17
C TYR A 33 -0.07 -3.55 -9.16
N GLY A 34 1.02 -3.16 -9.79
CA GLY A 34 1.03 -2.08 -10.76
C GLY A 34 2.40 -1.41 -10.83
N PRO A 35 2.59 -0.48 -11.76
CA PRO A 35 3.85 0.21 -11.97
C PRO A 35 4.41 0.87 -10.70
N PRO A 36 5.72 1.14 -10.64
CA PRO A 36 6.29 1.94 -9.57
C PRO A 36 5.62 3.31 -9.49
N GLY A 37 5.66 3.95 -8.32
CA GLY A 37 5.08 5.29 -8.13
C GLY A 37 3.56 5.38 -8.02
N THR A 38 2.82 4.28 -8.19
CA THR A 38 1.34 4.25 -8.11
C THR A 38 0.78 4.32 -6.68
N GLY A 39 1.63 4.48 -5.66
CA GLY A 39 1.18 4.68 -4.28
C GLY A 39 0.84 3.42 -3.48
N LYS A 40 1.30 2.21 -3.88
CA LYS A 40 1.03 0.93 -3.18
C LYS A 40 1.31 1.00 -1.67
N THR A 41 2.51 1.44 -1.30
CA THR A 41 2.92 1.59 0.11
C THR A 41 2.09 2.63 0.86
N THR A 42 1.77 3.74 0.18
CA THR A 42 0.98 4.84 0.77
C THR A 42 -0.45 4.38 1.04
N LEU A 43 -1.05 3.63 0.09
CA LEU A 43 -2.37 3.06 0.23
C LEU A 43 -2.43 2.09 1.42
N ALA A 44 -1.44 1.20 1.56
CA ALA A 44 -1.38 0.26 2.67
C ALA A 44 -1.27 0.96 4.03
N LYS A 45 -0.43 1.99 4.14
CA LYS A 45 -0.32 2.82 5.36
C LYS A 45 -1.62 3.54 5.70
N MET A 46 -2.30 4.07 4.68
CA MET A 46 -3.59 4.75 4.86
C MET A 46 -4.66 3.77 5.39
N ILE A 47 -4.76 2.57 4.82
CA ILE A 47 -5.66 1.52 5.29
C ILE A 47 -5.38 1.20 6.77
N ALA A 48 -4.11 1.01 7.13
CA ALA A 48 -3.72 0.71 8.51
C ALA A 48 -4.11 1.83 9.48
N GLY A 49 -3.88 3.08 9.11
CA GLY A 49 -4.27 4.24 9.91
C GLY A 49 -5.78 4.36 10.11
N MET A 50 -6.56 4.14 9.05
CA MET A 50 -8.03 4.23 9.09
C MET A 50 -8.68 3.11 9.92
N THR A 51 -8.04 1.94 9.99
CA THR A 51 -8.54 0.76 10.73
C THR A 51 -7.91 0.62 12.12
N LYS A 52 -7.08 1.58 12.54
CA LYS A 52 -6.32 1.54 13.81
C LYS A 52 -5.53 0.23 14.00
N SER A 53 -5.15 -0.40 12.90
CA SER A 53 -4.35 -1.64 12.91
C SER A 53 -2.87 -1.32 13.13
N GLU A 54 -2.15 -2.24 13.76
CA GLU A 54 -0.68 -2.17 13.78
C GLU A 54 -0.14 -2.40 12.38
N PHE A 55 0.85 -1.60 11.98
CA PHE A 55 1.44 -1.68 10.64
C PHE A 55 2.90 -2.14 10.73
N SER A 56 3.16 -3.32 10.18
CA SER A 56 4.52 -3.87 10.05
C SER A 56 4.90 -3.95 8.59
N ARG A 57 6.07 -3.38 8.24
CA ARG A 57 6.59 -3.41 6.87
C ARG A 57 7.75 -4.39 6.77
N LEU A 58 7.69 -5.25 5.78
CA LEU A 58 8.78 -6.11 5.31
C LEU A 58 9.08 -5.82 3.85
N ASN A 59 10.36 -5.93 3.49
CA ASN A 59 10.78 -5.95 2.10
C ASN A 59 11.26 -7.36 1.78
N ALA A 60 10.61 -8.04 0.83
CA ALA A 60 10.92 -9.42 0.48
C ALA A 60 12.34 -9.61 -0.11
N VAL A 61 12.99 -8.54 -0.57
CA VAL A 61 14.38 -8.59 -1.04
C VAL A 61 15.37 -8.86 0.11
N SER A 62 15.09 -8.31 1.30
CA SER A 62 15.99 -8.37 2.45
C SER A 62 15.46 -9.19 3.63
N ALA A 63 14.16 -9.47 3.67
CA ALA A 63 13.54 -10.19 4.76
C ALA A 63 13.57 -11.71 4.55
N GLY A 64 13.72 -12.44 5.65
CA GLY A 64 13.63 -13.90 5.69
C GLY A 64 12.40 -14.42 6.45
N ILE A 65 12.27 -15.75 6.51
CA ILE A 65 11.19 -16.43 7.27
C ILE A 65 11.24 -16.04 8.75
N SER A 66 12.44 -15.85 9.32
CA SER A 66 12.63 -15.44 10.71
C SER A 66 11.99 -14.08 11.01
N ASP A 67 12.05 -13.14 10.06
CA ASP A 67 11.48 -11.81 10.24
C ASP A 67 9.97 -11.85 10.16
N VAL A 68 9.43 -12.69 9.27
CA VAL A 68 7.98 -12.96 9.19
C VAL A 68 7.48 -13.51 10.53
N ARG A 69 8.17 -14.52 11.10
CA ARG A 69 7.78 -15.15 12.38
C ARG A 69 7.78 -14.15 13.53
N LYS A 70 8.80 -13.29 13.65
CA LYS A 70 8.85 -12.24 14.68
C LYS A 70 7.64 -11.30 14.61
N ILE A 71 7.23 -10.91 13.39
CA ILE A 71 6.05 -10.06 13.23
C ILE A 71 4.76 -10.80 13.59
N ILE A 72 4.68 -12.09 13.28
CA ILE A 72 3.52 -12.91 13.63
C ILE A 72 3.41 -13.06 15.16
N GLU A 73 4.51 -13.33 15.86
CA GLU A 73 4.54 -13.37 17.33
C GLU A 73 4.04 -12.04 17.92
N LYS A 74 4.53 -10.93 17.42
CA LYS A 74 4.04 -9.59 17.80
C LYS A 74 2.56 -9.37 17.44
N ALA A 75 2.10 -9.91 16.33
CA ALA A 75 0.69 -9.84 15.94
C ALA A 75 -0.22 -10.61 16.89
N ASP A 76 0.22 -11.79 17.34
CA ASP A 76 -0.48 -12.58 18.35
C ASP A 76 -0.54 -11.85 19.70
N GLU A 77 0.55 -11.22 20.13
CA GLU A 77 0.57 -10.37 21.32
C GLU A 77 -0.39 -9.17 21.19
N ASN A 78 -0.34 -8.46 20.08
CA ASN A 78 -1.22 -7.31 19.80
C ASN A 78 -2.69 -7.73 19.86
N ARG A 79 -3.03 -8.87 19.27
CA ARG A 79 -4.38 -9.42 19.30
C ARG A 79 -4.81 -9.81 20.71
N ARG A 80 -3.94 -10.49 21.45
CA ARG A 80 -4.24 -11.04 22.79
C ARG A 80 -4.38 -9.95 23.84
N TYR A 81 -3.46 -8.99 23.87
CA TYR A 81 -3.40 -7.99 24.95
C TYR A 81 -4.13 -6.69 24.61
N TYR A 82 -4.11 -6.29 23.33
CA TYR A 82 -4.64 -4.99 22.89
C TYR A 82 -5.87 -5.09 22.00
N ARG A 83 -6.31 -6.31 21.63
CA ARG A 83 -7.38 -6.57 20.67
C ARG A 83 -7.16 -5.83 19.34
N LYS A 84 -5.91 -5.63 18.98
CA LYS A 84 -5.48 -4.86 17.81
C LYS A 84 -5.09 -5.81 16.68
N ARG A 85 -5.59 -5.54 15.48
CA ARG A 85 -5.19 -6.30 14.28
C ARG A 85 -3.83 -5.83 13.79
N THR A 86 -3.09 -6.71 13.14
CA THR A 86 -1.80 -6.40 12.54
C THR A 86 -1.89 -6.57 11.03
N ILE A 87 -1.52 -5.50 10.32
CA ILE A 87 -1.32 -5.51 8.87
C ILE A 87 0.17 -5.72 8.60
N ILE A 88 0.49 -6.78 7.87
CA ILE A 88 1.83 -7.00 7.32
C ILE A 88 1.82 -6.47 5.88
N PHE A 89 2.58 -5.41 5.64
CA PHE A 89 2.86 -4.94 4.29
C PHE A 89 4.15 -5.59 3.80
N LEU A 90 4.02 -6.49 2.83
CA LEU A 90 5.13 -7.19 2.21
C LEU A 90 5.44 -6.56 0.84
N ASP A 91 6.48 -5.73 0.82
CA ASP A 91 6.95 -5.07 -0.40
C ASP A 91 7.71 -6.06 -1.27
N GLU A 92 7.51 -5.99 -2.60
CA GLU A 92 8.12 -6.88 -3.60
C GLU A 92 7.86 -8.37 -3.32
N ILE A 93 6.60 -8.73 -2.99
CA ILE A 93 6.19 -10.09 -2.60
C ILE A 93 6.66 -11.18 -3.58
N HIS A 94 6.82 -10.87 -4.86
CA HIS A 94 7.33 -11.78 -5.89
C HIS A 94 8.78 -12.24 -5.64
N ARG A 95 9.54 -11.55 -4.78
CA ARG A 95 10.89 -11.95 -4.36
C ARG A 95 10.92 -13.06 -3.32
N PHE A 96 9.81 -13.28 -2.64
CA PHE A 96 9.66 -14.46 -1.79
C PHE A 96 9.47 -15.70 -2.65
N ASN A 97 10.26 -16.74 -2.38
CA ASN A 97 10.04 -18.04 -3.00
C ASN A 97 8.74 -18.69 -2.47
N LYS A 98 8.30 -19.76 -3.12
CA LYS A 98 7.04 -20.44 -2.77
C LYS A 98 7.00 -20.88 -1.30
N ALA A 99 8.09 -21.44 -0.77
CA ALA A 99 8.16 -21.88 0.62
C ALA A 99 8.06 -20.71 1.62
N GLN A 100 8.61 -19.55 1.28
CA GLN A 100 8.48 -18.34 2.09
C GLN A 100 7.05 -17.79 2.06
N GLN A 101 6.39 -17.85 0.91
CA GLN A 101 4.98 -17.46 0.78
C GLN A 101 4.06 -18.43 1.53
N ASP A 102 4.37 -19.73 1.53
CA ASP A 102 3.59 -20.75 2.25
C ASP A 102 3.59 -20.53 3.76
N VAL A 103 4.65 -19.97 4.33
CA VAL A 103 4.70 -19.61 5.76
C VAL A 103 3.60 -18.62 6.14
N LEU A 104 3.15 -17.77 5.21
CA LEU A 104 2.10 -16.76 5.48
C LEU A 104 0.69 -17.37 5.48
N LEU A 105 0.48 -18.50 4.79
CA LEU A 105 -0.84 -19.07 4.56
C LEU A 105 -1.65 -19.30 5.83
N PRO A 106 -1.16 -20.03 6.85
CA PRO A 106 -1.95 -20.32 8.04
C PRO A 106 -2.44 -19.05 8.75
N TYR A 107 -1.60 -18.03 8.77
CA TYR A 107 -1.88 -16.78 9.50
C TYR A 107 -2.85 -15.86 8.76
N VAL A 108 -2.85 -15.94 7.42
CA VAL A 108 -3.83 -15.27 6.57
C VAL A 108 -5.18 -15.97 6.67
N GLU A 109 -5.20 -17.31 6.66
CA GLU A 109 -6.41 -18.13 6.80
C GLU A 109 -7.11 -17.91 8.15
N ASP A 110 -6.34 -17.96 9.23
CA ASP A 110 -6.84 -17.79 10.60
C ASP A 110 -7.19 -16.32 10.93
N GLY A 111 -6.90 -15.39 10.02
CA GLY A 111 -7.10 -13.95 10.24
C GLY A 111 -6.25 -13.37 11.37
N ARG A 112 -5.12 -14.01 11.72
CA ARG A 112 -4.17 -13.48 12.72
C ARG A 112 -3.48 -12.25 12.20
N ILE A 113 -3.24 -12.21 10.89
CA ILE A 113 -2.69 -11.07 10.19
C ILE A 113 -3.57 -10.71 8.99
N ILE A 114 -3.49 -9.47 8.59
CA ILE A 114 -3.97 -8.98 7.28
C ILE A 114 -2.75 -8.78 6.42
N LEU A 115 -2.61 -9.56 5.36
CA LEU A 115 -1.50 -9.42 4.42
C LEU A 115 -1.85 -8.40 3.34
N ILE A 116 -1.00 -7.39 3.17
CA ILE A 116 -1.04 -6.51 2.01
C ILE A 116 0.29 -6.70 1.26
N GLY A 117 0.29 -7.55 0.24
CA GLY A 117 1.43 -7.72 -0.65
C GLY A 117 1.50 -6.59 -1.67
N ALA A 118 2.70 -6.16 -2.04
CA ALA A 118 2.92 -5.22 -3.13
C ALA A 118 3.90 -5.80 -4.14
N THR A 119 3.62 -5.59 -5.42
CA THR A 119 4.49 -6.03 -6.51
C THR A 119 4.33 -5.15 -7.74
N THR A 120 5.37 -5.09 -8.55
CA THR A 120 5.33 -4.53 -9.91
C THR A 120 5.01 -5.58 -10.97
N GLU A 121 5.20 -6.86 -10.62
CA GLU A 121 5.00 -8.01 -11.50
C GLU A 121 3.55 -8.50 -11.45
N ASN A 122 3.14 -9.26 -12.48
CA ASN A 122 1.80 -9.84 -12.48
C ASN A 122 1.68 -10.94 -11.41
N PRO A 123 0.86 -10.74 -10.36
CA PRO A 123 0.80 -11.67 -9.23
C PRO A 123 0.30 -13.07 -9.59
N TYR A 124 -0.44 -13.22 -10.69
CA TYR A 124 -0.94 -14.52 -11.13
C TYR A 124 0.17 -15.48 -11.59
N PHE A 125 1.33 -14.97 -11.94
CA PHE A 125 2.51 -15.78 -12.29
C PHE A 125 3.48 -15.96 -11.14
N GLU A 126 3.61 -14.94 -10.28
CA GLU A 126 4.69 -14.86 -9.29
C GLU A 126 4.24 -15.28 -7.89
N VAL A 127 2.95 -15.14 -7.59
CA VAL A 127 2.44 -15.47 -6.26
C VAL A 127 1.85 -16.87 -6.25
N ASN A 128 2.09 -17.60 -5.15
CA ASN A 128 1.56 -18.94 -4.95
C ASN A 128 0.03 -18.96 -5.09
N HIS A 129 -0.49 -19.91 -5.85
CA HIS A 129 -1.94 -20.09 -6.05
C HIS A 129 -2.72 -20.27 -4.75
N ALA A 130 -2.14 -20.96 -3.77
CA ALA A 130 -2.76 -21.12 -2.45
C ALA A 130 -2.94 -19.77 -1.74
N LEU A 131 -1.97 -18.86 -1.86
CA LEU A 131 -2.07 -17.51 -1.31
C LEU A 131 -3.04 -16.65 -2.14
N LEU A 132 -2.98 -16.73 -3.48
CA LEU A 132 -3.88 -15.99 -4.36
C LEU A 132 -5.36 -16.31 -4.12
N SER A 133 -5.70 -17.55 -3.78
CA SER A 133 -7.08 -17.95 -3.48
C SER A 133 -7.65 -17.32 -2.20
N ARG A 134 -6.79 -16.76 -1.34
CA ARG A 134 -7.13 -16.18 -0.02
C ARG A 134 -6.97 -14.68 0.05
N VAL A 135 -6.49 -14.07 -1.02
CA VAL A 135 -6.26 -12.62 -1.09
C VAL A 135 -7.02 -12.00 -2.26
N ARG A 136 -7.27 -10.71 -2.17
CA ARG A 136 -7.84 -9.96 -3.31
C ARG A 136 -6.73 -9.29 -4.09
N VAL A 137 -6.74 -9.48 -5.39
CA VAL A 137 -5.81 -8.79 -6.29
C VAL A 137 -6.40 -7.45 -6.69
N VAL A 138 -5.65 -6.38 -6.43
CA VAL A 138 -6.02 -5.00 -6.74
C VAL A 138 -4.96 -4.40 -7.67
N LYS A 139 -5.36 -4.13 -8.91
CA LYS A 139 -4.50 -3.45 -9.88
C LYS A 139 -4.52 -1.95 -9.59
N LEU A 140 -3.35 -1.35 -9.50
CA LEU A 140 -3.15 0.09 -9.44
C LEU A 140 -2.59 0.56 -10.79
N GLU A 141 -3.22 1.59 -11.34
CA GLU A 141 -2.82 2.18 -12.61
C GLU A 141 -1.92 3.40 -12.37
N LEU A 142 -1.17 3.78 -13.40
CA LEU A 142 -0.41 5.02 -13.39
C LEU A 142 -1.34 6.20 -13.08
N LEU A 143 -0.78 7.18 -12.40
CA LEU A 143 -1.51 8.42 -12.13
C LEU A 143 -1.64 9.21 -13.43
N ASP A 144 -2.82 9.77 -13.67
CA ASP A 144 -3.02 10.71 -14.75
C ASP A 144 -2.34 12.07 -14.44
N GLU A 145 -2.18 12.89 -15.47
CA GLU A 145 -1.51 14.20 -15.36
C GLU A 145 -2.19 15.08 -14.29
N GLN A 146 -3.52 15.10 -14.25
CA GLN A 146 -4.24 15.90 -13.29
C GLN A 146 -4.01 15.45 -11.85
N ASN A 147 -3.94 14.12 -11.60
CA ASN A 147 -3.61 13.61 -10.29
C ASN A 147 -2.20 13.99 -9.84
N LEU A 148 -1.24 14.00 -10.77
CA LEU A 148 0.13 14.44 -10.48
C LEU A 148 0.19 15.94 -10.18
N ILE A 149 -0.53 16.76 -10.93
CA ILE A 149 -0.64 18.22 -10.67
C ILE A 149 -1.25 18.46 -9.28
N ASP A 150 -2.31 17.74 -8.92
CA ASP A 150 -2.93 17.87 -7.60
C ASP A 150 -1.95 17.47 -6.46
N ILE A 151 -1.15 16.43 -6.67
CA ILE A 151 -0.08 16.02 -5.73
C ILE A 151 0.98 17.12 -5.60
N LEU A 152 1.43 17.67 -6.71
CA LEU A 152 2.44 18.73 -6.74
C LEU A 152 1.94 19.97 -6.00
N LYS A 153 0.70 20.41 -6.25
CA LYS A 153 0.08 21.55 -5.53
C LYS A 153 0.07 21.33 -4.03
N ILE A 154 -0.40 20.16 -3.59
CA ILE A 154 -0.43 19.81 -2.17
C ILE A 154 0.99 19.81 -1.58
N ALA A 155 1.96 19.22 -2.28
CA ALA A 155 3.36 19.19 -1.81
C ALA A 155 3.98 20.58 -1.71
N LEU A 156 3.65 21.49 -2.61
CA LEU A 156 4.14 22.86 -2.64
C LEU A 156 3.46 23.75 -1.58
N GLU A 157 2.22 23.45 -1.20
CA GLU A 157 1.44 24.23 -0.22
C GLU A 157 1.62 23.73 1.22
N ASP A 158 1.89 22.44 1.43
CA ASP A 158 2.04 21.87 2.77
C ASP A 158 3.31 22.37 3.45
N LYS A 159 3.13 23.21 4.49
CA LYS A 159 4.23 23.82 5.26
C LYS A 159 4.86 22.84 6.26
N VAL A 160 4.20 21.75 6.59
CA VAL A 160 4.65 20.82 7.65
C VAL A 160 5.41 19.65 7.05
N ARG A 161 4.87 19.03 5.99
CA ARG A 161 5.38 17.80 5.37
C ARG A 161 5.90 18.01 3.96
N GLY A 162 5.58 19.15 3.34
CA GLY A 162 5.93 19.51 1.98
C GLY A 162 6.94 20.64 1.89
N LEU A 163 6.90 21.35 0.78
CA LEU A 163 7.81 22.41 0.40
C LEU A 163 7.26 23.82 0.66
N GLY A 164 6.08 23.95 1.28
CA GLY A 164 5.39 25.23 1.46
C GLY A 164 6.14 26.28 2.30
N LYS A 165 7.22 25.87 2.99
CA LYS A 165 8.12 26.80 3.69
C LYS A 165 8.98 27.64 2.76
N TYR A 166 9.25 27.14 1.54
CA TYR A 166 10.19 27.75 0.59
C TYR A 166 9.55 28.81 -0.31
N LYS A 167 8.21 28.97 -0.28
CA LYS A 167 7.45 29.96 -1.06
C LYS A 167 7.83 29.98 -2.55
N PHE A 168 7.84 28.82 -3.19
CA PHE A 168 8.10 28.73 -4.63
C PHE A 168 7.03 29.49 -5.41
N LYS A 169 7.48 30.16 -6.48
CA LYS A 169 6.59 30.71 -7.50
C LYS A 169 6.43 29.66 -8.60
N TYR A 170 5.22 29.29 -8.90
CA TYR A 170 4.89 28.34 -9.95
C TYR A 170 3.54 28.74 -10.58
N ASP A 171 3.34 28.33 -11.79
CA ASP A 171 2.06 28.40 -12.50
C ASP A 171 1.61 27.00 -12.91
N ASP A 172 0.40 26.88 -13.42
CA ASP A 172 -0.18 25.61 -13.82
C ASP A 172 0.56 24.99 -15.02
N GLU A 173 1.19 25.81 -15.88
CA GLU A 173 1.97 25.35 -17.02
C GLU A 173 3.23 24.59 -16.57
N ILE A 174 3.97 25.14 -15.60
CA ILE A 174 5.15 24.48 -15.00
C ILE A 174 4.74 23.15 -14.35
N LEU A 175 3.62 23.13 -13.63
CA LEU A 175 3.13 21.89 -12.99
C LEU A 175 2.74 20.83 -14.02
N SER A 176 2.12 21.23 -15.13
CA SER A 176 1.78 20.33 -16.25
C SER A 176 3.04 19.72 -16.89
N ILE A 177 4.05 20.54 -17.16
CA ILE A 177 5.34 20.06 -17.70
C ILE A 177 5.97 19.03 -16.76
N ILE A 178 6.04 19.32 -15.44
CA ILE A 178 6.60 18.38 -14.45
C ILE A 178 5.79 17.08 -14.43
N ALA A 179 4.47 17.16 -14.44
CA ALA A 179 3.58 16.00 -14.42
C ALA A 179 3.75 15.12 -15.68
N GLN A 180 3.93 15.71 -16.85
CA GLN A 180 4.20 14.99 -18.10
C GLN A 180 5.54 14.25 -18.04
N TYR A 181 6.60 14.91 -17.58
CA TYR A 181 7.92 14.27 -17.41
C TYR A 181 7.91 13.15 -16.36
N ALA A 182 7.08 13.24 -15.32
CA ALA A 182 6.94 12.21 -14.31
C ALA A 182 6.28 10.93 -14.84
N GLY A 183 5.54 10.97 -15.97
CA GLY A 183 5.02 9.79 -16.66
C GLY A 183 4.13 8.89 -15.78
N GLY A 184 3.42 9.45 -14.79
CA GLY A 184 2.55 8.71 -13.89
C GLY A 184 3.22 8.26 -12.58
N ASP A 185 4.53 8.47 -12.37
CA ASP A 185 5.24 8.17 -11.12
C ASP A 185 5.19 9.38 -10.17
N ALA A 186 4.62 9.18 -8.98
CA ALA A 186 4.50 10.22 -7.95
C ALA A 186 5.70 10.31 -6.99
N ARG A 187 6.81 9.65 -7.31
CA ARG A 187 8.04 9.68 -6.50
C ARG A 187 8.99 10.79 -6.90
#